data_c60e7d8326979165c08223968e324a4c
#
_entry.id   c60e7d8326979165c08223968e324a4c
#
_cell.length_a   1.000
_cell.length_b   1.000
_cell.length_c   1.000
_cell.angle_alpha   90.00
_cell.angle_beta   90.00
_cell.angle_gamma   90.00
#
_symmetry.space_group_name_H-M   'P 1'
#
loop_
_entity.id
_entity.type
_entity.pdbx_description
1 polymer ?
#
loop_
_entity_poly.entity_id
_entity_poly.type
_entity_poly.pdbx_seq_one_letter_code
_entity_poly.pdbx_strand_id
1 'polypeptide(L)'
;PTLMTWAVLGVAGMYPIDNPDTFGHLALGRQIAELGRVPQYDAFSYFRASPARFINYEWLSDWLFYGLYRAAGPAGLHALKWVLSGLLAWLLVRTAQLCAARGAVWLVPLALLAGTPGIRFRWSVRPHVFGTALAALYLLGLRRLLTTESVRERRGWIAGLAGAHVLWVNLHGSHLLGVALTGMACACAWRDQARLRALLGLLGLLLLASCVSPYGPAIVSDAIAHTFDPRFRALIEEWQPYRLSQSLWYPATFALQATLIAGALLRGRAEASGARTRVRLFETAYALLLLLMAARSLRFLADAVALTIPIVAGGWAEVLWAQNAGQRTRRHHHRSDAASRR
;
A
#
# COMPACT_ATOMS: atom_id res chain seq x y z
N PRO A 1 -14.77 -7.76 -10.62
CA PRO A 1 -13.99 -7.65 -9.39
C PRO A 1 -13.61 -6.21 -9.05
N THR A 2 -13.05 -5.43 -9.99
CA THR A 2 -12.58 -4.05 -9.72
C THR A 2 -13.70 -3.15 -9.21
N LEU A 3 -14.88 -3.16 -9.86
CA LEU A 3 -16.02 -2.36 -9.39
C LEU A 3 -16.50 -2.77 -8.00
N MET A 4 -16.54 -4.07 -7.69
CA MET A 4 -16.89 -4.56 -6.35
C MET A 4 -15.85 -4.12 -5.32
N THR A 5 -14.56 -4.25 -5.64
CA THR A 5 -13.47 -3.79 -4.76
C THR A 5 -13.55 -2.29 -4.52
N TRP A 6 -13.83 -1.52 -5.57
CA TRP A 6 -14.04 -0.07 -5.49
C TRP A 6 -15.26 0.28 -4.62
N ALA A 7 -16.38 -0.43 -4.80
CA ALA A 7 -17.58 -0.24 -3.98
C ALA A 7 -17.28 -0.49 -2.50
N VAL A 8 -16.54 -1.57 -2.15
CA VAL A 8 -16.14 -1.86 -0.77
C VAL A 8 -15.30 -0.72 -0.18
N LEU A 9 -14.29 -0.24 -0.91
CA LEU A 9 -13.46 0.91 -0.48
C LEU A 9 -14.28 2.19 -0.36
N GLY A 10 -15.17 2.43 -1.32
CA GLY A 10 -16.05 3.59 -1.31
C GLY A 10 -16.95 3.61 -0.08
N VAL A 11 -17.66 2.52 0.18
CA VAL A 11 -18.54 2.39 1.36
C VAL A 11 -17.74 2.48 2.66
N ALA A 12 -16.56 1.81 2.73
CA ALA A 12 -15.69 1.92 3.89
C ALA A 12 -15.26 3.37 4.17
N GLY A 13 -15.13 4.18 3.12
CA GLY A 13 -14.73 5.58 3.20
C GLY A 13 -15.88 6.59 3.25
N MET A 14 -17.12 6.16 3.36
CA MET A 14 -18.27 7.08 3.49
C MET A 14 -18.34 7.66 4.89
N TYR A 15 -17.49 8.66 5.13
CA TYR A 15 -17.49 9.44 6.36
C TYR A 15 -17.64 10.92 6.07
N PRO A 16 -18.24 11.69 7.00
CA PRO A 16 -18.12 13.14 7.01
C PRO A 16 -16.64 13.56 7.00
N ILE A 17 -16.35 14.75 6.50
CA ILE A 17 -15.03 15.36 6.62
C ILE A 17 -15.02 16.07 7.98
N ASP A 18 -14.76 15.31 9.02
CA ASP A 18 -14.74 15.77 10.43
C ASP A 18 -13.35 15.64 11.07
N ASN A 19 -12.38 15.10 10.31
CA ASN A 19 -11.04 14.92 10.81
C ASN A 19 -10.30 16.28 10.89
N PRO A 20 -9.80 16.69 12.08
CA PRO A 20 -9.08 17.96 12.26
C PRO A 20 -7.89 18.13 11.31
N ASP A 21 -7.17 17.05 10.98
CA ASP A 21 -6.02 17.10 10.08
C ASP A 21 -6.42 17.57 8.68
N THR A 22 -7.62 17.23 8.20
CA THR A 22 -8.11 17.66 6.89
C THR A 22 -8.18 19.20 6.83
N PHE A 23 -8.61 19.84 7.91
CA PHE A 23 -8.66 21.31 7.97
C PHE A 23 -7.25 21.92 8.05
N GLY A 24 -6.33 21.28 8.74
CA GLY A 24 -4.90 21.64 8.75
C GLY A 24 -4.30 21.60 7.34
N HIS A 25 -4.54 20.52 6.59
CA HIS A 25 -4.12 20.39 5.20
C HIS A 25 -4.72 21.46 4.30
N LEU A 26 -6.01 21.80 4.48
CA LEU A 26 -6.65 22.89 3.72
C LEU A 26 -6.03 24.25 4.05
N ALA A 27 -5.71 24.52 5.32
CA ALA A 27 -5.07 25.77 5.75
C ALA A 27 -3.65 25.91 5.17
N LEU A 28 -2.84 24.84 5.21
CA LEU A 28 -1.51 24.81 4.59
C LEU A 28 -1.59 24.96 3.07
N GLY A 29 -2.53 24.27 2.43
CA GLY A 29 -2.76 24.39 0.98
C GLY A 29 -3.17 25.79 0.56
N ARG A 30 -4.04 26.47 1.35
CA ARG A 30 -4.39 27.87 1.16
C ARG A 30 -3.17 28.77 1.26
N GLN A 31 -2.34 28.58 2.29
CA GLN A 31 -1.10 29.35 2.47
C GLN A 31 -0.14 29.19 1.28
N ILE A 32 0.03 27.96 0.76
CA ILE A 32 0.85 27.70 -0.44
C ILE A 32 0.28 28.46 -1.64
N ALA A 33 -1.04 28.44 -1.85
CA ALA A 33 -1.69 29.10 -2.97
C ALA A 33 -1.59 30.64 -2.88
N GLU A 34 -1.71 31.21 -1.69
CA GLU A 34 -1.60 32.65 -1.45
C GLU A 34 -0.15 33.15 -1.57
N LEU A 35 0.82 32.37 -1.08
CA LEU A 35 2.24 32.74 -1.15
C LEU A 35 2.89 32.45 -2.50
N GLY A 36 2.30 31.59 -3.34
CA GLY A 36 2.90 31.11 -4.58
C GLY A 36 4.16 30.28 -4.37
N ARG A 37 4.45 29.83 -3.14
CA ARG A 37 5.62 29.01 -2.76
C ARG A 37 5.33 28.15 -1.55
N VAL A 38 6.10 27.07 -1.39
CA VAL A 38 6.01 26.19 -0.22
C VAL A 38 6.69 26.86 0.98
N PRO A 39 5.98 27.01 2.13
CA PRO A 39 6.55 27.60 3.34
C PRO A 39 7.71 26.78 3.89
N GLN A 40 8.73 27.47 4.41
CA GLN A 40 9.90 26.85 5.05
C GLN A 40 9.84 26.96 6.58
N TYR A 41 8.84 27.66 7.11
CA TYR A 41 8.67 27.94 8.52
C TYR A 41 7.22 27.71 8.93
N ASP A 42 7.04 27.27 10.18
CA ASP A 42 5.72 27.07 10.77
C ASP A 42 5.05 28.43 11.06
N ALA A 43 3.97 28.70 10.35
CA ALA A 43 3.20 29.95 10.50
C ALA A 43 2.03 29.79 11.48
N PHE A 44 1.70 28.59 11.95
CA PHE A 44 0.54 28.30 12.79
C PHE A 44 0.87 28.12 14.27
N SER A 45 2.14 27.87 14.60
CA SER A 45 2.55 27.72 15.99
C SER A 45 2.80 29.07 16.66
N TYR A 46 1.96 29.42 17.62
CA TYR A 46 2.06 30.65 18.40
C TYR A 46 2.89 30.51 19.69
N PHE A 47 3.36 29.33 20.01
CA PHE A 47 4.15 29.06 21.22
C PHE A 47 5.63 29.41 21.11
N ARG A 48 6.12 29.77 19.93
CA ARG A 48 7.54 30.00 19.69
C ARG A 48 7.83 31.49 19.45
N ALA A 49 8.84 32.00 20.13
CA ALA A 49 9.31 33.37 19.93
C ALA A 49 9.87 33.65 18.53
N SER A 50 10.32 32.60 17.82
CA SER A 50 10.74 32.67 16.42
C SER A 50 10.15 31.51 15.63
N PRO A 51 9.87 31.69 14.33
CA PRO A 51 9.36 30.64 13.48
C PRO A 51 10.32 29.44 13.43
N ALA A 52 9.82 28.24 13.77
CA ALA A 52 10.60 27.04 13.61
C ALA A 52 10.69 26.63 12.14
N ARG A 53 11.81 26.07 11.74
CA ARG A 53 11.91 25.41 10.44
C ARG A 53 10.85 24.30 10.36
N PHE A 54 10.10 24.30 9.28
CA PHE A 54 9.02 23.38 9.04
C PHE A 54 9.22 22.69 7.68
N ILE A 55 9.24 21.35 7.69
CA ILE A 55 9.28 20.55 6.49
C ILE A 55 7.91 19.90 6.30
N ASN A 56 7.20 20.37 5.29
CA ASN A 56 5.89 19.84 4.94
C ASN A 56 6.06 18.70 3.91
N TYR A 57 6.03 17.45 4.35
CA TYR A 57 6.10 16.27 3.46
C TYR A 57 4.90 16.13 2.53
N GLU A 58 3.83 16.84 2.82
CA GLU A 58 2.51 16.65 2.22
C GLU A 58 2.07 17.89 1.45
N TRP A 59 3.02 18.80 1.17
CA TRP A 59 2.76 20.11 0.57
C TRP A 59 1.95 20.02 -0.74
N LEU A 60 2.23 19.02 -1.57
CA LEU A 60 1.51 18.84 -2.84
C LEU A 60 0.10 18.31 -2.60
N SER A 61 -0.09 17.44 -1.60
CA SER A 61 -1.42 16.99 -1.15
C SER A 61 -2.24 18.16 -0.60
N ASP A 62 -1.63 19.00 0.23
CA ASP A 62 -2.26 20.18 0.80
C ASP A 62 -2.75 21.13 -0.29
N TRP A 63 -1.88 21.44 -1.23
CA TRP A 63 -2.21 22.30 -2.37
C TRP A 63 -3.32 21.72 -3.24
N LEU A 64 -3.29 20.42 -3.53
CA LEU A 64 -4.34 19.71 -4.27
C LEU A 64 -5.67 19.72 -3.51
N PHE A 65 -5.66 19.44 -2.21
CA PHE A 65 -6.87 19.45 -1.37
C PHE A 65 -7.50 20.84 -1.35
N TYR A 66 -6.70 21.86 -1.15
CA TYR A 66 -7.22 23.24 -1.18
C TYR A 66 -7.78 23.62 -2.54
N GLY A 67 -7.09 23.27 -3.64
CA GLY A 67 -7.56 23.54 -5.00
C GLY A 67 -8.91 22.88 -5.29
N LEU A 68 -9.06 21.61 -4.92
CA LEU A 68 -10.31 20.86 -5.09
C LEU A 68 -11.43 21.39 -4.18
N TYR A 69 -11.09 21.72 -2.94
CA TYR A 69 -12.05 22.32 -2.01
C TYR A 69 -12.53 23.68 -2.50
N ARG A 70 -11.63 24.52 -3.00
CA ARG A 70 -11.98 25.82 -3.59
C ARG A 70 -12.88 25.69 -4.81
N ALA A 71 -12.65 24.65 -5.64
CA ALA A 71 -13.42 24.43 -6.86
C ALA A 71 -14.81 23.82 -6.62
N ALA A 72 -14.94 22.90 -5.67
CA ALA A 72 -16.14 22.08 -5.49
C ALA A 72 -16.50 21.79 -4.02
N GLY A 73 -15.92 22.53 -3.06
CA GLY A 73 -16.16 22.32 -1.64
C GLY A 73 -15.82 20.89 -1.16
N PRO A 74 -16.54 20.38 -0.16
CA PRO A 74 -16.34 19.02 0.34
C PRO A 74 -16.53 17.94 -0.74
N ALA A 75 -17.39 18.19 -1.74
CA ALA A 75 -17.62 17.24 -2.84
C ALA A 75 -16.35 16.98 -3.67
N GLY A 76 -15.50 18.01 -3.87
CA GLY A 76 -14.20 17.85 -4.56
C GLY A 76 -13.25 16.92 -3.83
N LEU A 77 -13.21 17.00 -2.51
CA LEU A 77 -12.40 16.11 -1.68
C LEU A 77 -12.92 14.66 -1.68
N HIS A 78 -14.24 14.49 -1.62
CA HIS A 78 -14.85 13.16 -1.75
C HIS A 78 -14.60 12.58 -3.15
N ALA A 79 -14.72 13.37 -4.22
CA ALA A 79 -14.42 12.92 -5.58
C ALA A 79 -12.98 12.42 -5.71
N LEU A 80 -12.01 13.15 -5.16
CA LEU A 80 -10.61 12.70 -5.12
C LEU A 80 -10.46 11.35 -4.41
N LYS A 81 -11.07 11.21 -3.23
CA LYS A 81 -11.05 9.95 -2.47
C LYS A 81 -11.64 8.79 -3.27
N TRP A 82 -12.76 9.01 -3.99
CA TRP A 82 -13.37 8.01 -4.85
C TRP A 82 -12.45 7.61 -6.01
N VAL A 83 -11.77 8.57 -6.64
CA VAL A 83 -10.78 8.30 -7.70
C VAL A 83 -9.61 7.48 -7.16
N LEU A 84 -9.04 7.85 -6.01
CA LEU A 84 -7.94 7.11 -5.40
C LEU A 84 -8.38 5.71 -4.93
N SER A 85 -9.61 5.55 -4.45
CA SER A 85 -10.20 4.24 -4.13
C SER A 85 -10.31 3.37 -5.38
N GLY A 86 -10.71 3.95 -6.51
CA GLY A 86 -10.79 3.25 -7.80
C GLY A 86 -9.42 2.82 -8.31
N LEU A 87 -8.42 3.70 -8.20
CA LEU A 87 -7.03 3.39 -8.53
C LEU A 87 -6.50 2.25 -7.66
N LEU A 88 -6.69 2.33 -6.34
CA LEU A 88 -6.26 1.27 -5.41
C LEU A 88 -6.96 -0.05 -5.75
N ALA A 89 -8.28 -0.05 -5.94
CA ALA A 89 -9.03 -1.24 -6.31
C ALA A 89 -8.48 -1.88 -7.60
N TRP A 90 -8.20 -1.06 -8.61
CA TRP A 90 -7.61 -1.52 -9.86
C TRP A 90 -6.22 -2.13 -9.64
N LEU A 91 -5.34 -1.47 -8.88
CA LEU A 91 -4.00 -1.97 -8.57
C LEU A 91 -4.02 -3.31 -7.82
N LEU A 92 -4.89 -3.44 -6.80
CA LEU A 92 -5.04 -4.68 -6.04
C LEU A 92 -5.51 -5.84 -6.92
N VAL A 93 -6.53 -5.61 -7.75
CA VAL A 93 -7.03 -6.63 -8.68
C VAL A 93 -5.99 -6.97 -9.74
N ARG A 94 -5.27 -5.98 -10.30
CA ARG A 94 -4.18 -6.22 -11.27
C ARG A 94 -3.04 -7.02 -10.66
N THR A 95 -2.70 -6.76 -9.39
CA THR A 95 -1.67 -7.54 -8.69
C THR A 95 -2.13 -8.98 -8.46
N ALA A 96 -3.40 -9.18 -8.05
CA ALA A 96 -3.98 -10.51 -7.89
C ALA A 96 -4.09 -11.29 -9.22
N GLN A 97 -4.28 -10.62 -10.36
CA GLN A 97 -4.26 -11.23 -11.70
C GLN A 97 -2.90 -11.85 -12.07
N LEU A 98 -1.82 -11.38 -11.45
CA LEU A 98 -0.49 -11.96 -11.66
C LEU A 98 -0.28 -13.27 -10.86
N CYS A 99 -1.20 -13.63 -9.96
CA CYS A 99 -1.20 -14.93 -9.30
C CYS A 99 -1.63 -16.00 -10.30
N ALA A 100 -1.01 -17.19 -10.21
CA ALA A 100 -1.26 -18.26 -11.16
C ALA A 100 -2.68 -18.85 -11.09
N ALA A 101 -3.36 -18.70 -9.96
CA ALA A 101 -4.65 -19.30 -9.71
C ALA A 101 -5.80 -18.51 -10.36
N ARG A 102 -6.57 -19.19 -11.21
CA ARG A 102 -7.82 -18.65 -11.75
C ARG A 102 -8.80 -18.36 -10.61
N GLY A 103 -9.47 -17.22 -10.64
CA GLY A 103 -10.44 -16.83 -9.61
C GLY A 103 -9.87 -16.00 -8.45
N ALA A 104 -8.55 -15.83 -8.31
CA ALA A 104 -7.95 -14.98 -7.29
C ALA A 104 -8.58 -13.57 -7.24
N VAL A 105 -8.88 -13.01 -8.38
CA VAL A 105 -9.47 -11.66 -8.51
C VAL A 105 -10.84 -11.52 -7.83
N TRP A 106 -11.59 -12.61 -7.69
CA TRP A 106 -12.90 -12.60 -7.02
C TRP A 106 -12.79 -12.67 -5.49
N LEU A 107 -11.64 -13.14 -4.98
CA LEU A 107 -11.35 -13.12 -3.55
C LEU A 107 -10.89 -11.74 -3.06
N VAL A 108 -10.45 -10.85 -3.95
CA VAL A 108 -10.00 -9.49 -3.60
C VAL A 108 -11.09 -8.69 -2.86
N PRO A 109 -12.30 -8.50 -3.41
CA PRO A 109 -13.34 -7.76 -2.70
C PRO A 109 -13.79 -8.44 -1.42
N LEU A 110 -13.79 -9.78 -1.36
CA LEU A 110 -14.18 -10.53 -0.15
C LEU A 110 -13.13 -10.37 0.97
N ALA A 111 -11.83 -10.49 0.64
CA ALA A 111 -10.76 -10.29 1.60
C ALA A 111 -10.72 -8.84 2.10
N LEU A 112 -10.98 -7.87 1.21
CA LEU A 112 -11.06 -6.46 1.56
C LEU A 112 -12.25 -6.20 2.50
N LEU A 113 -13.41 -6.77 2.21
CA LEU A 113 -14.60 -6.65 3.05
C LEU A 113 -14.34 -7.19 4.46
N ALA A 114 -13.70 -8.36 4.56
CA ALA A 114 -13.30 -8.94 5.85
C ALA A 114 -12.33 -8.04 6.64
N GLY A 115 -11.45 -7.31 5.94
CA GLY A 115 -10.49 -6.36 6.53
C GLY A 115 -11.06 -4.95 6.79
N THR A 116 -12.29 -4.66 6.33
CA THR A 116 -12.88 -3.31 6.41
C THR A 116 -12.85 -2.69 7.82
N PRO A 117 -13.11 -3.43 8.93
CA PRO A 117 -13.01 -2.86 10.28
C PRO A 117 -11.65 -2.23 10.58
N GLY A 118 -10.55 -2.81 10.09
CA GLY A 118 -9.20 -2.28 10.26
C GLY A 118 -8.82 -1.17 9.29
N ILE A 119 -9.52 -1.06 8.16
CA ILE A 119 -9.23 -0.02 7.14
C ILE A 119 -10.03 1.25 7.42
N ARG A 120 -11.26 1.09 7.89
CA ARG A 120 -12.28 2.12 7.94
C ARG A 120 -11.80 3.43 8.58
N PHE A 121 -11.18 3.38 9.75
CA PHE A 121 -10.76 4.57 10.50
C PHE A 121 -9.68 5.39 9.77
N ARG A 122 -8.91 4.75 8.88
CA ARG A 122 -7.86 5.41 8.09
C ARG A 122 -8.30 5.82 6.70
N TRP A 123 -9.49 5.38 6.24
CA TRP A 123 -9.96 5.69 4.89
C TRP A 123 -10.68 7.06 4.85
N SER A 124 -10.02 8.07 5.40
CA SER A 124 -10.45 9.48 5.47
C SER A 124 -9.75 10.32 4.40
N VAL A 125 -10.19 11.58 4.23
CA VAL A 125 -9.53 12.55 3.31
C VAL A 125 -8.27 13.08 3.98
N ARG A 126 -7.18 12.33 3.82
CA ARG A 126 -5.84 12.66 4.33
C ARG A 126 -4.78 12.23 3.32
N PRO A 127 -3.58 12.84 3.30
CA PRO A 127 -2.52 12.54 2.32
C PRO A 127 -2.07 11.07 2.25
N HIS A 128 -2.23 10.29 3.33
CA HIS A 128 -1.83 8.89 3.36
C HIS A 128 -2.56 8.01 2.31
N VAL A 129 -3.73 8.40 1.82
CA VAL A 129 -4.43 7.66 0.75
C VAL A 129 -3.64 7.63 -0.55
N PHE A 130 -2.86 8.69 -0.85
CA PHE A 130 -1.89 8.68 -1.94
C PHE A 130 -0.77 7.67 -1.66
N GLY A 131 -0.25 7.66 -0.42
CA GLY A 131 0.81 6.75 0.00
C GLY A 131 0.40 5.28 -0.18
N THR A 132 -0.80 4.90 0.25
CA THR A 132 -1.32 3.53 0.09
C THR A 132 -1.49 3.15 -1.38
N ALA A 133 -2.01 4.06 -2.23
CA ALA A 133 -2.16 3.80 -3.67
C ALA A 133 -0.78 3.66 -4.36
N LEU A 134 0.18 4.52 -4.02
CA LEU A 134 1.54 4.46 -4.56
C LEU A 134 2.28 3.22 -4.08
N ALA A 135 2.12 2.80 -2.83
CA ALA A 135 2.66 1.53 -2.33
C ALA A 135 2.09 0.34 -3.11
N ALA A 136 0.77 0.32 -3.40
CA ALA A 136 0.16 -0.72 -4.23
C ALA A 136 0.73 -0.73 -5.66
N LEU A 137 1.00 0.44 -6.26
CA LEU A 137 1.68 0.56 -7.55
C LEU A 137 3.09 -0.03 -7.50
N TYR A 138 3.83 0.23 -6.40
CA TYR A 138 5.16 -0.34 -6.19
C TYR A 138 5.13 -1.85 -6.07
N LEU A 139 4.17 -2.42 -5.34
CA LEU A 139 4.02 -3.88 -5.23
C LEU A 139 3.75 -4.52 -6.59
N LEU A 140 2.86 -3.92 -7.41
CA LEU A 140 2.60 -4.37 -8.77
C LEU A 140 3.86 -4.28 -9.65
N GLY A 141 4.53 -3.12 -9.67
CA GLY A 141 5.69 -2.86 -10.50
C GLY A 141 6.90 -3.72 -10.12
N LEU A 142 7.20 -3.85 -8.82
CA LEU A 142 8.29 -4.70 -8.35
C LEU A 142 8.04 -6.18 -8.65
N ARG A 143 6.79 -6.65 -8.49
CA ARG A 143 6.42 -8.00 -8.91
C ARG A 143 6.64 -8.19 -10.41
N ARG A 144 6.30 -7.23 -11.26
CA ARG A 144 6.59 -7.25 -12.70
C ARG A 144 8.10 -7.27 -12.97
N LEU A 145 8.88 -6.45 -12.29
CA LEU A 145 10.34 -6.44 -12.43
C LEU A 145 10.99 -7.77 -12.02
N LEU A 146 10.42 -8.46 -11.04
CA LEU A 146 10.88 -9.79 -10.60
C LEU A 146 10.50 -10.92 -11.56
N THR A 147 9.55 -10.70 -12.48
CA THR A 147 9.01 -11.76 -13.37
C THR A 147 9.24 -11.54 -14.84
N THR A 148 9.23 -10.28 -15.33
CA THR A 148 9.33 -10.00 -16.78
C THR A 148 10.71 -10.32 -17.35
N GLU A 149 10.72 -10.93 -18.53
CA GLU A 149 11.93 -11.16 -19.33
C GLU A 149 12.16 -10.01 -20.33
N SER A 150 11.14 -9.23 -20.64
CA SER A 150 11.21 -8.14 -21.61
C SER A 150 12.01 -6.95 -21.07
N VAL A 151 13.11 -6.62 -21.73
CA VAL A 151 13.95 -5.43 -21.40
C VAL A 151 13.14 -4.14 -21.56
N ARG A 152 12.29 -4.05 -22.58
CA ARG A 152 11.43 -2.88 -22.83
C ARG A 152 10.42 -2.68 -21.67
N GLU A 153 9.75 -3.75 -21.27
CA GLU A 153 8.81 -3.71 -20.13
C GLU A 153 9.54 -3.32 -18.84
N ARG A 154 10.72 -3.89 -18.59
CA ARG A 154 11.56 -3.59 -17.42
C ARG A 154 11.92 -2.11 -17.37
N ARG A 155 12.40 -1.53 -18.48
CA ARG A 155 12.71 -0.09 -18.56
C ARG A 155 11.48 0.78 -18.32
N GLY A 156 10.32 0.39 -18.86
CA GLY A 156 9.06 1.08 -18.64
C GLY A 156 8.66 1.11 -17.16
N TRP A 157 8.77 -0.03 -16.45
CA TRP A 157 8.48 -0.09 -15.03
C TRP A 157 9.49 0.72 -14.19
N ILE A 158 10.78 0.67 -14.53
CA ILE A 158 11.79 1.49 -13.83
C ILE A 158 11.47 2.97 -13.97
N ALA A 159 11.22 3.45 -15.18
CA ALA A 159 10.88 4.86 -15.43
C ALA A 159 9.57 5.25 -14.74
N GLY A 160 8.53 4.41 -14.83
CA GLY A 160 7.24 4.65 -14.19
C GLY A 160 7.33 4.72 -12.66
N LEU A 161 8.06 3.80 -12.04
CA LEU A 161 8.24 3.80 -10.58
C LEU A 161 9.11 4.98 -10.11
N ALA A 162 10.15 5.34 -10.86
CA ALA A 162 10.97 6.50 -10.54
C ALA A 162 10.16 7.80 -10.64
N GLY A 163 9.35 7.97 -11.70
CA GLY A 163 8.44 9.12 -11.83
C GLY A 163 7.37 9.16 -10.74
N ALA A 164 6.78 8.00 -10.41
CA ALA A 164 5.83 7.89 -9.30
C ALA A 164 6.47 8.23 -7.95
N HIS A 165 7.77 7.95 -7.77
CA HIS A 165 8.49 8.30 -6.54
C HIS A 165 8.63 9.82 -6.36
N VAL A 166 8.92 10.55 -7.43
CA VAL A 166 8.95 12.02 -7.39
C VAL A 166 7.59 12.59 -6.92
N LEU A 167 6.48 12.00 -7.39
CA LEU A 167 5.17 12.38 -6.88
C LEU A 167 5.01 11.99 -5.41
N TRP A 168 5.43 10.78 -5.03
CA TRP A 168 5.25 10.28 -3.67
C TRP A 168 5.98 11.09 -2.62
N VAL A 169 7.23 11.49 -2.88
CA VAL A 169 8.03 12.31 -1.95
C VAL A 169 7.40 13.68 -1.66
N ASN A 170 6.58 14.19 -2.57
CA ASN A 170 5.89 15.47 -2.44
C ASN A 170 4.43 15.35 -1.96
N LEU A 171 3.85 14.15 -2.05
CA LEU A 171 2.47 13.88 -1.64
C LEU A 171 2.36 13.34 -0.21
N HIS A 172 3.34 12.53 0.25
CA HIS A 172 3.25 11.90 1.58
C HIS A 172 4.58 11.36 2.07
N GLY A 173 4.87 11.55 3.36
CA GLY A 173 6.12 11.13 4.01
C GLY A 173 6.43 9.62 3.97
N SER A 174 5.46 8.76 3.59
CA SER A 174 5.70 7.30 3.48
C SER A 174 6.51 6.87 2.26
N HIS A 175 7.07 7.78 1.46
CA HIS A 175 7.88 7.46 0.27
C HIS A 175 9.07 6.53 0.57
N LEU A 176 9.60 6.56 1.80
CA LEU A 176 10.65 5.64 2.25
C LEU A 176 10.22 4.16 2.16
N LEU A 177 8.92 3.86 2.21
CA LEU A 177 8.42 2.50 1.98
C LEU A 177 8.73 2.02 0.57
N GLY A 178 8.66 2.89 -0.45
CA GLY A 178 9.03 2.56 -1.83
C GLY A 178 10.51 2.17 -1.96
N VAL A 179 11.40 2.87 -1.24
CA VAL A 179 12.83 2.55 -1.16
C VAL A 179 13.02 1.20 -0.46
N ALA A 180 12.38 0.99 0.69
CA ALA A 180 12.45 -0.28 1.44
C ALA A 180 11.96 -1.48 0.63
N LEU A 181 10.81 -1.37 -0.04
CA LEU A 181 10.26 -2.42 -0.91
C LEU A 181 11.21 -2.74 -2.07
N THR A 182 11.84 -1.72 -2.68
CA THR A 182 12.81 -1.92 -3.75
C THR A 182 14.07 -2.62 -3.24
N GLY A 183 14.58 -2.24 -2.06
CA GLY A 183 15.69 -2.94 -1.39
C GLY A 183 15.38 -4.41 -1.11
N MET A 184 14.17 -4.72 -0.65
CA MET A 184 13.70 -6.11 -0.49
C MET A 184 13.68 -6.88 -1.81
N ALA A 185 13.20 -6.24 -2.90
CA ALA A 185 13.21 -6.86 -4.22
C ALA A 185 14.64 -7.12 -4.72
N CYS A 186 15.62 -6.23 -4.44
CA CYS A 186 17.04 -6.47 -4.71
C CYS A 186 17.52 -7.72 -3.96
N ALA A 187 17.24 -7.82 -2.67
CA ALA A 187 17.61 -9.00 -1.86
C ALA A 187 16.99 -10.29 -2.42
N CYS A 188 15.73 -10.25 -2.87
CA CYS A 188 15.08 -11.43 -3.47
C CYS A 188 15.65 -11.81 -4.85
N ALA A 189 16.28 -10.86 -5.54
CA ALA A 189 16.89 -11.08 -6.88
C ALA A 189 18.40 -11.37 -6.83
N TRP A 190 19.01 -11.55 -5.66
CA TRP A 190 20.49 -11.61 -5.48
C TRP A 190 21.20 -12.67 -6.36
N ARG A 191 20.53 -13.77 -6.71
CA ARG A 191 21.04 -14.80 -7.61
C ARG A 191 20.82 -14.51 -9.10
N ASP A 192 20.01 -13.50 -9.44
CA ASP A 192 19.72 -13.10 -10.81
C ASP A 192 20.37 -11.75 -11.10
N GLN A 193 21.62 -11.79 -11.57
CA GLN A 193 22.46 -10.59 -11.76
C GLN A 193 21.83 -9.54 -12.69
N ALA A 194 21.09 -9.98 -13.71
CA ALA A 194 20.47 -9.04 -14.65
C ALA A 194 19.32 -8.26 -13.99
N ARG A 195 18.49 -8.93 -13.18
CA ARG A 195 17.41 -8.30 -12.40
C ARG A 195 17.96 -7.49 -11.25
N LEU A 196 18.97 -8.01 -10.54
CA LEU A 196 19.61 -7.29 -9.44
C LEU A 196 20.16 -5.94 -9.92
N ARG A 197 20.91 -5.90 -11.05
CA ARG A 197 21.42 -4.64 -11.62
C ARG A 197 20.29 -3.67 -11.96
N ALA A 198 19.19 -4.14 -12.54
CA ALA A 198 18.04 -3.31 -12.88
C ALA A 198 17.35 -2.73 -11.63
N LEU A 199 17.19 -3.55 -10.58
CA LEU A 199 16.60 -3.12 -9.30
C LEU A 199 17.53 -2.20 -8.52
N LEU A 200 18.85 -2.42 -8.53
CA LEU A 200 19.83 -1.51 -7.96
C LEU A 200 19.85 -0.17 -8.70
N GLY A 201 19.73 -0.19 -10.03
CA GLY A 201 19.55 1.03 -10.82
C GLY A 201 18.29 1.80 -10.44
N LEU A 202 17.16 1.10 -10.27
CA LEU A 202 15.92 1.71 -9.75
C LEU A 202 16.16 2.27 -8.34
N LEU A 203 16.75 1.51 -7.43
CA LEU A 203 17.01 1.96 -6.06
C LEU A 203 17.84 3.26 -6.04
N GLY A 204 18.89 3.34 -6.87
CA GLY A 204 19.68 4.57 -7.04
C GLY A 204 18.83 5.74 -7.55
N LEU A 205 17.96 5.50 -8.55
CA LEU A 205 17.02 6.51 -9.04
C LEU A 205 16.04 6.98 -7.95
N LEU A 206 15.55 6.07 -7.10
CA LEU A 206 14.63 6.43 -6.01
C LEU A 206 15.32 7.29 -4.94
N LEU A 207 16.58 6.99 -4.60
CA LEU A 207 17.37 7.79 -3.66
C LEU A 207 17.58 9.21 -4.20
N LEU A 208 17.87 9.34 -5.49
CA LEU A 208 17.98 10.66 -6.16
C LEU A 208 16.61 11.37 -6.22
N ALA A 209 15.56 10.65 -6.61
CA ALA A 209 14.21 11.18 -6.71
C ALA A 209 13.68 11.63 -5.34
N SER A 210 14.12 11.00 -4.24
CA SER A 210 13.77 11.42 -2.88
C SER A 210 14.26 12.84 -2.55
N CYS A 211 15.25 13.35 -3.28
CA CYS A 211 15.72 14.72 -3.11
C CYS A 211 14.97 15.73 -4.01
N VAL A 212 14.05 15.29 -4.87
CA VAL A 212 13.26 16.13 -5.77
C VAL A 212 12.05 16.69 -5.03
N SER A 213 12.31 17.69 -4.18
CA SER A 213 11.33 18.34 -3.32
C SER A 213 11.76 19.80 -3.10
N PRO A 214 10.87 20.73 -2.76
CA PRO A 214 11.22 22.11 -2.36
C PRO A 214 12.20 22.18 -1.18
N TYR A 215 12.36 21.08 -0.44
CA TYR A 215 13.27 20.96 0.71
C TYR A 215 14.58 20.24 0.38
N GLY A 216 14.73 19.75 -0.86
CA GLY A 216 15.90 18.97 -1.28
C GLY A 216 16.14 17.74 -0.39
N PRO A 217 17.42 17.39 -0.09
CA PRO A 217 17.74 16.23 0.75
C PRO A 217 17.23 16.29 2.19
N ALA A 218 16.91 17.49 2.69
CA ALA A 218 16.41 17.66 4.06
C ALA A 218 15.09 16.90 4.32
N ILE A 219 14.28 16.68 3.27
CA ILE A 219 13.04 15.90 3.39
C ILE A 219 13.31 14.46 3.80
N VAL A 220 14.41 13.85 3.35
CA VAL A 220 14.79 12.47 3.67
C VAL A 220 15.27 12.38 5.11
N SER A 221 16.18 13.26 5.52
CA SER A 221 16.72 13.26 6.89
C SER A 221 15.63 13.52 7.92
N ASP A 222 14.70 14.43 7.62
CA ASP A 222 13.59 14.74 8.50
C ASP A 222 12.55 13.60 8.54
N ALA A 223 12.23 12.95 7.41
CA ALA A 223 11.35 11.79 7.37
C ALA A 223 11.91 10.61 8.19
N ILE A 224 13.22 10.39 8.15
CA ILE A 224 13.90 9.39 8.98
C ILE A 224 13.78 9.77 10.46
N ALA A 225 14.14 11.01 10.81
CA ALA A 225 14.07 11.50 12.17
C ALA A 225 12.65 11.37 12.74
N HIS A 226 11.63 11.80 11.97
CA HIS A 226 10.23 11.69 12.35
C HIS A 226 9.77 10.25 12.57
N THR A 227 10.20 9.31 11.72
CA THR A 227 9.84 7.89 11.83
C THR A 227 10.36 7.24 13.12
N PHE A 228 11.52 7.69 13.60
CA PHE A 228 12.17 7.10 14.78
C PHE A 228 12.03 7.95 16.05
N ASP A 229 11.46 9.15 15.99
CA ASP A 229 11.28 10.00 17.17
C ASP A 229 10.27 9.37 18.16
N PRO A 230 10.70 9.04 19.39
CA PRO A 230 9.83 8.42 20.38
C PRO A 230 8.68 9.33 20.84
N ARG A 231 8.80 10.66 20.67
CA ARG A 231 7.77 11.63 21.08
C ARG A 231 6.47 11.44 20.30
N PHE A 232 6.53 11.14 19.01
CA PHE A 232 5.33 10.86 18.21
C PHE A 232 4.57 9.64 18.74
N ARG A 233 5.31 8.60 19.15
CA ARG A 233 4.71 7.40 19.75
C ARG A 233 4.10 7.66 21.13
N ALA A 234 4.68 8.56 21.90
CA ALA A 234 4.17 8.89 23.22
C ALA A 234 2.92 9.79 23.18
N LEU A 235 2.88 10.72 22.22
CA LEU A 235 1.87 11.80 22.17
C LEU A 235 0.70 11.51 21.21
N ILE A 236 0.91 10.72 20.15
CA ILE A 236 -0.09 10.49 19.13
C ILE A 236 -0.62 9.07 19.22
N GLU A 237 -1.91 8.93 19.52
CA GLU A 237 -2.56 7.63 19.77
C GLU A 237 -2.41 6.65 18.61
N GLU A 238 -2.59 7.10 17.37
CA GLU A 238 -2.49 6.23 16.19
C GLU A 238 -1.06 5.70 15.92
N TRP A 239 -0.03 6.29 16.54
CA TRP A 239 1.35 5.78 16.50
C TRP A 239 1.63 4.71 17.56
N GLN A 240 0.71 4.51 18.50
CA GLN A 240 0.81 3.48 19.52
C GLN A 240 0.30 2.13 18.96
N PRO A 241 0.73 1.01 19.56
CA PRO A 241 0.08 -0.27 19.31
C PRO A 241 -1.39 -0.21 19.74
N TYR A 242 -2.25 -0.97 19.08
CA TYR A 242 -3.64 -1.07 19.47
C TYR A 242 -3.77 -1.70 20.88
N ARG A 243 -4.76 -1.23 21.64
CA ARG A 243 -5.08 -1.74 22.98
C ARG A 243 -6.48 -2.37 22.95
N LEU A 244 -6.66 -3.47 23.67
CA LEU A 244 -7.97 -4.13 23.79
C LEU A 244 -9.03 -3.20 24.41
N SER A 245 -8.61 -2.27 25.28
CA SER A 245 -9.47 -1.26 25.88
C SER A 245 -10.03 -0.22 24.89
N GLN A 246 -9.38 -0.03 23.75
CA GLN A 246 -9.82 0.94 22.75
C GLN A 246 -10.91 0.34 21.84
N SER A 247 -10.68 -0.87 21.32
CA SER A 247 -11.60 -1.57 20.44
C SER A 247 -11.13 -2.99 20.21
N LEU A 248 -12.03 -3.95 20.23
CA LEU A 248 -11.73 -5.34 19.85
C LEU A 248 -11.59 -5.52 18.34
N TRP A 249 -12.05 -4.58 17.53
CA TRP A 249 -11.98 -4.67 16.07
C TRP A 249 -10.55 -4.63 15.54
N TYR A 250 -9.67 -3.83 16.15
CA TYR A 250 -8.29 -3.71 15.67
C TYR A 250 -7.48 -5.00 15.87
N PRO A 251 -7.38 -5.58 17.08
CA PRO A 251 -6.67 -6.85 17.26
C PRO A 251 -7.33 -8.01 16.51
N ALA A 252 -8.67 -8.03 16.40
CA ALA A 252 -9.38 -9.06 15.64
C ALA A 252 -9.04 -8.96 14.13
N THR A 253 -9.03 -7.75 13.56
CA THR A 253 -8.64 -7.53 12.16
C THR A 253 -7.18 -7.91 11.93
N PHE A 254 -6.27 -7.54 12.84
CA PHE A 254 -4.87 -7.93 12.76
C PHE A 254 -4.70 -9.46 12.79
N ALA A 255 -5.34 -10.14 13.75
CA ALA A 255 -5.27 -11.59 13.89
C ALA A 255 -5.85 -12.30 12.65
N LEU A 256 -6.99 -11.83 12.15
CA LEU A 256 -7.59 -12.35 10.92
C LEU A 256 -6.62 -12.20 9.74
N GLN A 257 -6.06 -11.00 9.55
CA GLN A 257 -5.16 -10.73 8.43
C GLN A 257 -3.88 -11.56 8.53
N ALA A 258 -3.27 -11.65 9.72
CA ALA A 258 -2.09 -12.49 9.94
C ALA A 258 -2.39 -13.97 9.64
N THR A 259 -3.54 -14.48 10.07
CA THR A 259 -3.97 -15.86 9.80
C THR A 259 -4.19 -16.10 8.30
N LEU A 260 -4.85 -15.17 7.62
CA LEU A 260 -5.08 -15.27 6.17
C LEU A 260 -3.78 -15.25 5.37
N ILE A 261 -2.83 -14.38 5.75
CA ILE A 261 -1.50 -14.31 5.14
C ILE A 261 -0.72 -15.60 5.41
N ALA A 262 -0.66 -16.06 6.66
CA ALA A 262 0.02 -17.29 7.01
C ALA A 262 -0.54 -18.49 6.25
N GLY A 263 -1.87 -18.62 6.19
CA GLY A 263 -2.54 -19.66 5.40
C GLY A 263 -2.20 -19.61 3.91
N ALA A 264 -2.16 -18.42 3.32
CA ALA A 264 -1.79 -18.21 1.92
C ALA A 264 -0.32 -18.59 1.64
N LEU A 265 0.60 -18.17 2.51
CA LEU A 265 2.04 -18.41 2.36
C LEU A 265 2.43 -19.86 2.63
N LEU A 266 1.81 -20.52 3.61
CA LEU A 266 2.14 -21.89 4.00
C LEU A 266 1.65 -22.92 2.96
N ARG A 267 0.49 -22.71 2.37
CA ARG A 267 -0.15 -23.66 1.44
C ARG A 267 0.40 -23.61 0.02
N GLY A 268 0.92 -22.46 -0.39
CA GLY A 268 1.56 -22.32 -1.71
C GLY A 268 2.97 -22.92 -1.83
N ARG A 269 3.35 -23.90 -0.98
CA ARG A 269 4.71 -24.47 -0.91
C ARG A 269 5.05 -25.52 -1.97
N ALA A 270 4.15 -25.85 -2.91
CA ALA A 270 4.47 -26.75 -4.01
C ALA A 270 5.60 -26.16 -4.86
N GLU A 271 6.64 -26.93 -5.11
CA GLU A 271 7.89 -26.67 -5.82
C GLU A 271 7.94 -25.40 -6.68
N ALA A 272 8.39 -24.31 -6.09
CA ALA A 272 8.59 -23.06 -6.80
C ALA A 272 10.07 -22.94 -7.19
N SER A 273 10.38 -22.83 -8.48
CA SER A 273 11.72 -22.56 -8.99
C SER A 273 11.78 -21.19 -9.69
N GLY A 274 12.94 -20.57 -9.66
CA GLY A 274 13.24 -19.37 -10.44
C GLY A 274 12.38 -18.15 -10.07
N ALA A 275 11.59 -17.62 -11.02
CA ALA A 275 10.79 -16.40 -10.85
C ALA A 275 9.73 -16.52 -9.75
N ARG A 276 9.09 -17.68 -9.60
CA ARG A 276 8.09 -17.91 -8.55
C ARG A 276 8.70 -17.82 -7.16
N THR A 277 9.90 -18.39 -6.97
CA THR A 277 10.62 -18.30 -5.68
C THR A 277 10.92 -16.85 -5.31
N ARG A 278 11.44 -16.05 -6.26
CA ARG A 278 11.75 -14.64 -6.02
C ARG A 278 10.51 -13.85 -5.60
N VAL A 279 9.40 -14.03 -6.32
CA VAL A 279 8.13 -13.36 -6.00
C VAL A 279 7.62 -13.76 -4.63
N ARG A 280 7.65 -15.04 -4.28
CA ARG A 280 7.21 -15.52 -2.96
C ARG A 280 8.05 -14.98 -1.83
N LEU A 281 9.38 -14.98 -2.00
CA LEU A 281 10.29 -14.37 -1.01
C LEU A 281 9.96 -12.89 -0.82
N PHE A 282 9.76 -12.15 -1.90
CA PHE A 282 9.37 -10.75 -1.86
C PHE A 282 8.02 -10.55 -1.17
N GLU A 283 6.99 -11.32 -1.54
CA GLU A 283 5.66 -11.27 -0.94
C GLU A 283 5.69 -11.59 0.55
N THR A 284 6.47 -12.60 0.95
CA THR A 284 6.67 -12.95 2.35
C THR A 284 7.36 -11.81 3.11
N ALA A 285 8.43 -11.26 2.55
CA ALA A 285 9.21 -10.20 3.18
C ALA A 285 8.36 -8.94 3.42
N TYR A 286 7.63 -8.48 2.40
CA TYR A 286 6.83 -7.28 2.59
C TYR A 286 5.59 -7.51 3.44
N ALA A 287 4.97 -8.70 3.40
CA ALA A 287 3.87 -9.04 4.28
C ALA A 287 4.31 -9.02 5.76
N LEU A 288 5.47 -9.60 6.05
CA LEU A 288 6.07 -9.54 7.39
C LEU A 288 6.38 -8.11 7.81
N LEU A 289 6.97 -7.29 6.92
CA LEU A 289 7.22 -5.88 7.21
C LEU A 289 5.93 -5.15 7.59
N LEU A 290 4.88 -5.28 6.76
CA LEU A 290 3.61 -4.60 7.01
C LEU A 290 2.92 -5.10 8.29
N LEU A 291 2.98 -6.40 8.59
CA LEU A 291 2.46 -6.94 9.85
C LEU A 291 3.25 -6.42 11.06
N LEU A 292 4.58 -6.35 10.98
CA LEU A 292 5.41 -5.78 12.04
C LEU A 292 5.11 -4.28 12.25
N MET A 293 4.94 -3.53 11.17
CA MET A 293 4.54 -2.12 11.25
C MET A 293 3.16 -1.99 11.90
N ALA A 294 2.18 -2.81 11.51
CA ALA A 294 0.83 -2.82 12.07
C ALA A 294 0.82 -3.24 13.55
N ALA A 295 1.62 -4.22 13.94
CA ALA A 295 1.77 -4.63 15.35
C ALA A 295 2.38 -3.51 16.22
N ARG A 296 3.28 -2.70 15.63
CA ARG A 296 3.97 -1.60 16.32
C ARG A 296 3.13 -0.32 16.40
N SER A 297 2.22 -0.10 15.46
CA SER A 297 1.45 1.14 15.36
C SER A 297 0.13 0.90 14.64
N LEU A 298 -0.96 1.31 15.28
CA LEU A 298 -2.32 1.19 14.76
C LEU A 298 -2.47 1.78 13.35
N ARG A 299 -1.79 2.90 13.07
CA ARG A 299 -1.88 3.59 11.78
C ARG A 299 -1.53 2.71 10.56
N PHE A 300 -0.66 1.72 10.74
CA PHE A 300 -0.24 0.85 9.63
C PHE A 300 -1.15 -0.37 9.42
N LEU A 301 -2.17 -0.59 10.28
CA LEU A 301 -3.08 -1.71 10.14
C LEU A 301 -3.85 -1.65 8.81
N ALA A 302 -4.29 -0.47 8.42
CA ALA A 302 -5.01 -0.27 7.16
C ALA A 302 -4.11 -0.58 5.93
N ASP A 303 -2.85 -0.14 5.96
CA ASP A 303 -1.89 -0.46 4.90
C ASP A 303 -1.58 -1.96 4.86
N ALA A 304 -1.38 -2.60 6.03
CA ALA A 304 -1.17 -4.04 6.12
C ALA A 304 -2.34 -4.82 5.53
N VAL A 305 -3.58 -4.45 5.86
CA VAL A 305 -4.78 -5.07 5.28
C VAL A 305 -4.82 -4.85 3.77
N ALA A 306 -4.81 -3.61 3.31
CA ALA A 306 -5.01 -3.29 1.89
C ALA A 306 -3.91 -3.90 1.00
N LEU A 307 -2.64 -3.72 1.37
CA LEU A 307 -1.50 -4.08 0.52
C LEU A 307 -1.19 -5.59 0.50
N THR A 308 -1.67 -6.37 1.48
CA THR A 308 -1.49 -7.84 1.49
C THR A 308 -2.66 -8.61 0.88
N ILE A 309 -3.76 -7.94 0.52
CA ILE A 309 -4.93 -8.58 -0.14
C ILE A 309 -4.56 -9.40 -1.37
N PRO A 310 -3.67 -8.95 -2.29
CA PRO A 310 -3.28 -9.77 -3.44
C PRO A 310 -2.63 -11.11 -3.05
N ILE A 311 -1.83 -11.15 -1.96
CA ILE A 311 -1.24 -12.39 -1.44
C ILE A 311 -2.34 -13.32 -0.92
N VAL A 312 -3.23 -12.77 -0.10
CA VAL A 312 -4.34 -13.51 0.49
C VAL A 312 -5.22 -14.10 -0.61
N ALA A 313 -5.64 -13.27 -1.56
CA ALA A 313 -6.48 -13.69 -2.68
C ALA A 313 -5.80 -14.75 -3.55
N GLY A 314 -4.52 -14.57 -3.88
CA GLY A 314 -3.74 -15.50 -4.69
C GLY A 314 -3.55 -16.86 -4.00
N GLY A 315 -3.08 -16.87 -2.76
CA GLY A 315 -2.79 -18.08 -2.02
C GLY A 315 -4.06 -18.91 -1.70
N TRP A 316 -5.15 -18.26 -1.32
CA TRP A 316 -6.40 -18.96 -1.07
C TRP A 316 -7.07 -19.45 -2.37
N ALA A 317 -6.93 -18.75 -3.48
CA ALA A 317 -7.40 -19.25 -4.77
C ALA A 317 -6.66 -20.52 -5.20
N GLU A 318 -5.36 -20.62 -4.97
CA GLU A 318 -4.59 -21.86 -5.23
C GLU A 318 -5.13 -23.03 -4.42
N VAL A 319 -5.48 -22.83 -3.15
CA VAL A 319 -6.06 -23.86 -2.27
C VAL A 319 -7.41 -24.34 -2.78
N LEU A 320 -8.31 -23.40 -3.06
CA LEU A 320 -9.67 -23.71 -3.52
C LEU A 320 -9.65 -24.42 -4.88
N TRP A 321 -8.73 -24.04 -5.75
CA TRP A 321 -8.56 -24.69 -7.06
C TRP A 321 -8.03 -26.11 -6.95
N ALA A 322 -7.03 -26.34 -6.09
CA ALA A 322 -6.46 -27.69 -5.88
C ALA A 322 -7.50 -28.66 -5.31
N GLN A 323 -8.33 -28.21 -4.37
CA GLN A 323 -9.42 -29.01 -3.81
C GLN A 323 -10.46 -29.42 -4.87
N ASN A 324 -10.85 -28.46 -5.74
CA ASN A 324 -11.80 -28.72 -6.81
C ASN A 324 -11.25 -29.69 -7.88
N ALA A 325 -9.97 -29.61 -8.20
CA ALA A 325 -9.31 -30.54 -9.13
C ALA A 325 -9.31 -31.97 -8.56
N GLY A 326 -8.94 -32.15 -7.29
CA GLY A 326 -8.97 -33.45 -6.62
C GLY A 326 -10.36 -34.08 -6.52
N GLN A 327 -11.41 -33.25 -6.29
CA GLN A 327 -12.78 -33.75 -6.29
C GLN A 327 -13.28 -34.19 -7.68
N ARG A 328 -12.87 -33.49 -8.74
CA ARG A 328 -13.20 -33.86 -10.12
C ARG A 328 -12.57 -35.20 -10.50
N THR A 329 -11.33 -35.41 -10.16
CA THR A 329 -10.60 -36.67 -10.42
C THR A 329 -11.27 -37.88 -9.67
N ARG A 330 -11.65 -37.66 -8.41
CA ARG A 330 -12.39 -38.71 -7.63
C ARG A 330 -13.75 -39.03 -8.23
N ARG A 331 -14.50 -38.02 -8.69
CA ARG A 331 -15.81 -38.22 -9.35
C ARG A 331 -15.69 -38.94 -10.69
N HIS A 332 -14.61 -38.70 -11.46
CA HIS A 332 -14.33 -39.43 -12.70
C HIS A 332 -13.99 -40.89 -12.43
N HIS A 333 -13.16 -41.19 -11.43
CA HIS A 333 -12.88 -42.58 -11.02
C HIS A 333 -14.12 -43.33 -10.55
N HIS A 334 -14.94 -42.70 -9.70
CA HIS A 334 -16.21 -43.33 -9.25
C HIS A 334 -17.20 -43.60 -10.41
N ARG A 335 -17.23 -42.75 -11.43
CA ARG A 335 -18.07 -42.94 -12.61
C ARG A 335 -17.53 -44.07 -13.53
N SER A 336 -16.21 -44.17 -13.70
CA SER A 336 -15.59 -45.23 -14.50
C SER A 336 -15.78 -46.58 -13.84
N ASP A 337 -15.61 -46.67 -12.50
CA ASP A 337 -15.81 -47.89 -11.74
C ASP A 337 -17.28 -48.37 -11.72
N ALA A 338 -18.23 -47.42 -11.70
CA ALA A 338 -19.66 -47.74 -11.81
C ALA A 338 -20.08 -48.18 -13.21
N ALA A 339 -19.39 -47.69 -14.26
CA ALA A 339 -19.63 -48.08 -15.65
C ALA A 339 -19.00 -49.44 -15.99
N SER A 340 -17.89 -49.81 -15.35
CA SER A 340 -17.24 -51.11 -15.54
C SER A 340 -17.92 -52.27 -14.78
N ARG A 341 -18.82 -51.96 -13.84
CA ARG A 341 -19.58 -52.97 -13.07
C ARG A 341 -20.98 -53.27 -13.64
N ARG A 342 -21.36 -52.61 -14.73
CA ARG A 342 -22.56 -52.92 -15.53
C ARG A 342 -22.18 -53.63 -16.84
#